data_d2cc955e0a89d11656cb4f2f8d742245
#
_entry.id   d2cc955e0a89d11656cb4f2f8d742245
#
_cell.length_a   1.000
_cell.length_b   1.000
_cell.length_c   1.000
_cell.angle_alpha   90.00
_cell.angle_beta   90.00
_cell.angle_gamma   90.00
#
_symmetry.space_group_name_H-M   'P 1'
#
loop_
_entity.id
_entity.type
_entity.pdbx_description
1 polymer ?
#
loop_
_entity_poly.entity_id
_entity_poly.type
_entity_poly.pdbx_seq_one_letter_code
_entity_poly.pdbx_strand_id
1 'polypeptide(L)'
;MNIDKFNILSVGVGGQGVIRVTQILASAALLDNYHVRTAETHGMAQRGGSVSGYLRFGELVDGPLIPAGLADIIIALEPLEAVRNIKYAGKKSIIFLNDKSILPLSIYQSKKIVYPEFDGILANLKKITKNVFFIKATELAEKAGNAKTSNVIMLGILFGIGVLPLSKENLEKSILKNVPAKAKHVNKIAFELGIEEGQKIRSELIE
;
A
#
# COMPACT_ATOMS: atom_id res chain seq x y z
N MET A 1 17.94 -8.22 -10.84
CA MET A 1 18.64 -7.58 -9.68
C MET A 1 18.55 -8.58 -8.54
N ASN A 2 19.66 -8.99 -7.95
CA ASN A 2 19.59 -9.80 -6.73
C ASN A 2 19.33 -8.86 -5.56
N ILE A 3 18.25 -9.09 -4.84
CA ILE A 3 17.83 -8.31 -3.67
C ILE A 3 17.88 -9.25 -2.48
N ASP A 4 18.67 -8.92 -1.47
CA ASP A 4 18.76 -9.73 -0.27
C ASP A 4 17.43 -9.79 0.47
N LYS A 5 16.83 -8.62 0.73
CA LYS A 5 15.53 -8.49 1.42
C LYS A 5 14.81 -7.23 0.98
N PHE A 6 13.51 -7.32 0.79
CA PHE A 6 12.62 -6.19 0.57
C PHE A 6 11.33 -6.38 1.38
N ASN A 7 10.95 -5.37 2.15
CA ASN A 7 9.90 -5.45 3.14
C ASN A 7 8.79 -4.44 2.84
N ILE A 8 7.60 -4.91 2.53
CA ILE A 8 6.43 -4.07 2.25
C ILE A 8 5.36 -4.34 3.30
N LEU A 9 4.88 -3.27 3.94
CA LEU A 9 3.74 -3.30 4.85
C LEU A 9 2.55 -2.61 4.19
N SER A 10 1.48 -3.33 3.98
CA SER A 10 0.21 -2.78 3.50
C SER A 10 -0.74 -2.63 4.67
N VAL A 11 -1.29 -1.45 4.90
CA VAL A 11 -2.19 -1.18 6.03
C VAL A 11 -3.44 -0.44 5.57
N GLY A 12 -4.52 -0.64 6.30
CA GLY A 12 -5.80 -0.01 6.00
C GLY A 12 -6.93 -0.61 6.83
N VAL A 13 -8.14 -0.35 6.40
CA VAL A 13 -9.37 -0.81 7.04
C VAL A 13 -9.98 -1.95 6.24
N GLY A 14 -10.60 -2.91 6.93
CA GLY A 14 -11.28 -4.04 6.30
C GLY A 14 -12.28 -3.60 5.23
N GLY A 15 -12.12 -4.14 4.01
CA GLY A 15 -12.88 -3.77 2.81
C GLY A 15 -12.11 -2.94 1.78
N GLN A 16 -10.98 -2.30 2.13
CA GLN A 16 -10.15 -1.54 1.19
C GLN A 16 -9.25 -2.40 0.29
N GLY A 17 -9.13 -3.69 0.57
CA GLY A 17 -8.32 -4.59 -0.25
C GLY A 17 -6.84 -4.66 0.16
N VAL A 18 -6.50 -4.38 1.42
CA VAL A 18 -5.15 -4.51 1.99
C VAL A 18 -4.55 -5.89 1.69
N ILE A 19 -5.29 -6.95 2.03
CA ILE A 19 -4.88 -8.35 1.77
C ILE A 19 -4.62 -8.57 0.28
N ARG A 20 -5.48 -8.02 -0.59
CA ARG A 20 -5.33 -8.15 -2.04
C ARG A 20 -4.05 -7.48 -2.55
N VAL A 21 -3.70 -6.31 -2.03
CA VAL A 21 -2.41 -5.64 -2.33
C VAL A 21 -1.26 -6.57 -1.99
N THR A 22 -1.25 -7.13 -0.79
CA THR A 22 -0.21 -8.07 -0.33
C THR A 22 -0.13 -9.30 -1.22
N GLN A 23 -1.26 -9.90 -1.60
CA GLN A 23 -1.33 -11.07 -2.46
C GLN A 23 -0.86 -10.79 -3.89
N ILE A 24 -1.21 -9.63 -4.46
CA ILE A 24 -0.75 -9.22 -5.80
C ILE A 24 0.77 -9.07 -5.80
N LEU A 25 1.32 -8.33 -4.85
CA LEU A 25 2.76 -8.10 -4.75
C LEU A 25 3.52 -9.41 -4.48
N ALA A 26 3.00 -10.27 -3.60
CA ALA A 26 3.59 -11.58 -3.33
C ALA A 26 3.60 -12.48 -4.58
N SER A 27 2.49 -12.50 -5.33
CA SER A 27 2.38 -13.26 -6.58
C SER A 27 3.35 -12.73 -7.65
N ALA A 28 3.52 -11.41 -7.75
CA ALA A 28 4.47 -10.81 -8.68
C ALA A 28 5.92 -11.14 -8.29
N ALA A 29 6.27 -11.05 -7.01
CA ALA A 29 7.60 -11.42 -6.52
C ALA A 29 7.94 -12.91 -6.75
N LEU A 30 6.97 -13.81 -6.58
CA LEU A 30 7.13 -15.23 -6.92
C LEU A 30 7.37 -15.44 -8.43
N LEU A 31 6.67 -14.69 -9.29
CA LEU A 31 6.88 -14.77 -10.75
C LEU A 31 8.22 -14.18 -11.16
N ASP A 32 8.77 -13.26 -10.40
CA ASP A 32 10.13 -12.73 -10.56
C ASP A 32 11.20 -13.61 -9.87
N ASN A 33 10.82 -14.84 -9.43
CA ASN A 33 11.67 -15.86 -8.83
C ASN A 33 12.27 -15.49 -7.46
N TYR A 34 11.68 -14.57 -6.71
CA TYR A 34 12.09 -14.31 -5.32
C TYR A 34 11.52 -15.34 -4.34
N HIS A 35 12.23 -15.59 -3.24
CA HIS A 35 11.65 -16.19 -2.06
C HIS A 35 10.68 -15.21 -1.41
N VAL A 36 9.48 -15.68 -1.05
CA VAL A 36 8.41 -14.83 -0.55
C VAL A 36 7.88 -15.36 0.79
N ARG A 37 7.65 -14.45 1.73
CA ARG A 37 6.97 -14.72 3.01
C ARG A 37 5.91 -13.65 3.22
N THR A 38 4.71 -14.08 3.59
CA THR A 38 3.58 -13.19 3.91
C THR A 38 2.97 -13.53 5.26
N ALA A 39 2.44 -12.52 5.93
CA ALA A 39 1.56 -12.68 7.07
C ALA A 39 0.47 -11.60 7.00
N GLU A 40 -0.64 -11.88 7.64
CA GLU A 40 -1.79 -10.97 7.71
C GLU A 40 -2.26 -10.88 9.15
N THR A 41 -2.62 -9.68 9.59
CA THR A 41 -3.28 -9.47 10.88
C THR A 41 -4.57 -8.72 10.66
N HIS A 42 -5.61 -9.22 11.27
CA HIS A 42 -6.95 -8.63 11.20
C HIS A 42 -7.44 -8.33 12.61
N GLY A 43 -8.11 -7.21 12.79
CA GLY A 43 -8.92 -6.99 13.99
C GLY A 43 -10.14 -7.94 14.03
N MET A 44 -10.77 -8.10 15.19
CA MET A 44 -11.96 -8.94 15.35
C MET A 44 -13.15 -8.51 14.46
N ALA A 45 -13.21 -7.26 14.03
CA ALA A 45 -14.22 -6.77 13.11
C ALA A 45 -13.82 -7.05 11.66
N GLN A 46 -14.56 -7.90 10.96
CA GLN A 46 -14.33 -8.21 9.53
C GLN A 46 -14.52 -7.00 8.61
N ARG A 47 -15.31 -6.00 9.02
CA ARG A 47 -15.51 -4.73 8.29
C ARG A 47 -15.22 -3.57 9.23
N GLY A 48 -14.46 -2.59 8.74
CA GLY A 48 -14.12 -1.39 9.53
C GLY A 48 -13.03 -1.59 10.57
N GLY A 49 -12.49 -2.81 10.76
CA GLY A 49 -11.34 -3.08 11.62
C GLY A 49 -10.01 -2.83 10.92
N SER A 50 -8.95 -2.55 11.70
CA SER A 50 -7.58 -2.44 11.21
C SER A 50 -7.12 -3.75 10.58
N VAL A 51 -6.48 -3.65 9.41
CA VAL A 51 -5.89 -4.79 8.68
C VAL A 51 -4.48 -4.44 8.28
N SER A 52 -3.55 -5.36 8.51
CA SER A 52 -2.17 -5.23 8.06
C SER A 52 -1.73 -6.49 7.31
N GLY A 53 -1.12 -6.28 6.15
CA GLY A 53 -0.52 -7.33 5.34
C GLY A 53 0.99 -7.12 5.27
N TYR A 54 1.74 -8.13 5.68
CA TYR A 54 3.19 -8.15 5.66
C TYR A 54 3.66 -8.94 4.45
N LEU A 55 4.54 -8.35 3.67
CA LEU A 55 5.22 -9.00 2.57
C LEU A 55 6.72 -8.81 2.73
N ARG A 56 7.44 -9.90 2.67
CA ARG A 56 8.91 -9.91 2.60
C ARG A 56 9.33 -10.79 1.44
N PHE A 57 10.25 -10.30 0.62
CA PHE A 57 10.79 -11.08 -0.48
C PHE A 57 12.26 -10.75 -0.75
N GLY A 58 12.95 -11.64 -1.43
CA GLY A 58 14.38 -11.56 -1.74
C GLY A 58 15.06 -12.90 -1.54
N GLU A 59 16.40 -12.93 -1.61
CA GLU A 59 17.20 -14.14 -1.47
C GLU A 59 17.23 -14.68 -0.03
N LEU A 60 17.26 -13.77 0.97
CA LEU A 60 17.51 -14.08 2.39
C LEU A 60 16.28 -13.73 3.27
N VAL A 61 15.14 -14.40 3.01
CA VAL A 61 13.90 -14.15 3.76
C VAL A 61 13.48 -15.37 4.55
N ASP A 62 13.67 -15.34 5.87
CA ASP A 62 13.39 -16.45 6.77
C ASP A 62 11.97 -16.44 7.33
N GLY A 63 11.46 -15.27 7.73
CA GLY A 63 10.15 -15.13 8.38
C GLY A 63 9.29 -14.01 7.80
N PRO A 64 7.97 -14.07 8.01
CA PRO A 64 7.01 -13.16 7.36
C PRO A 64 6.88 -11.80 8.05
N LEU A 65 7.18 -11.69 9.35
CA LEU A 65 6.99 -10.44 10.09
C LEU A 65 8.14 -9.47 9.83
N ILE A 66 7.77 -8.22 9.56
CA ILE A 66 8.73 -7.13 9.38
C ILE A 66 9.19 -6.66 10.76
N PRO A 67 10.51 -6.63 11.04
CA PRO A 67 11.00 -6.03 12.28
C PRO A 67 10.72 -4.53 12.36
N ALA A 68 10.65 -3.99 13.58
CA ALA A 68 10.45 -2.56 13.79
C ALA A 68 11.53 -1.73 13.09
N GLY A 69 11.13 -0.67 12.39
CA GLY A 69 12.01 0.24 11.66
C GLY A 69 12.54 -0.28 10.33
N LEU A 70 12.15 -1.49 9.88
CA LEU A 70 12.72 -2.15 8.69
C LEU A 70 11.74 -2.34 7.52
N ALA A 71 10.60 -1.66 7.52
CA ALA A 71 9.78 -1.58 6.30
C ALA A 71 10.48 -0.70 5.27
N ASP A 72 10.68 -1.20 4.06
CA ASP A 72 11.17 -0.40 2.94
C ASP A 72 10.03 0.48 2.41
N ILE A 73 8.83 -0.10 2.27
CA ILE A 73 7.62 0.60 1.84
C ILE A 73 6.47 0.34 2.82
N ILE A 74 5.72 1.39 3.14
CA ILE A 74 4.41 1.30 3.79
C ILE A 74 3.35 1.83 2.82
N ILE A 75 2.38 0.99 2.46
CA ILE A 75 1.23 1.32 1.63
C ILE A 75 0.02 1.48 2.55
N ALA A 76 -0.38 2.71 2.83
CA ALA A 76 -1.52 2.98 3.67
C ALA A 76 -2.74 3.36 2.84
N LEU A 77 -3.71 2.47 2.76
CA LEU A 77 -4.99 2.72 2.09
C LEU A 77 -5.92 3.61 2.93
N GLU A 78 -5.57 3.80 4.22
CA GLU A 78 -6.24 4.68 5.18
C GLU A 78 -5.19 5.43 6.02
N PRO A 79 -5.25 6.78 6.12
CA PRO A 79 -4.18 7.57 6.72
C PRO A 79 -3.85 7.25 8.18
N LEU A 80 -4.87 7.05 9.03
CA LEU A 80 -4.67 6.76 10.46
C LEU A 80 -3.99 5.41 10.68
N GLU A 81 -4.20 4.45 9.77
CA GLU A 81 -3.55 3.14 9.84
C GLU A 81 -2.04 3.23 9.60
N ALA A 82 -1.55 4.22 8.83
CA ALA A 82 -0.12 4.49 8.74
C ALA A 82 0.48 4.88 10.08
N VAL A 83 -0.20 5.78 10.83
CA VAL A 83 0.26 6.21 12.15
C VAL A 83 0.23 5.06 13.15
N ARG A 84 -0.81 4.22 13.13
CA ARG A 84 -0.91 3.04 14.01
C ARG A 84 0.21 2.03 13.79
N ASN A 85 0.73 1.99 12.57
CA ASN A 85 1.79 1.07 12.16
C ASN A 85 3.16 1.74 11.99
N ILE A 86 3.32 2.98 12.45
CA ILE A 86 4.53 3.79 12.29
C ILE A 86 5.79 3.13 12.86
N LYS A 87 5.65 2.24 13.84
CA LYS A 87 6.76 1.49 14.44
C LYS A 87 7.55 0.65 13.42
N TYR A 88 6.95 0.29 12.29
CA TYR A 88 7.63 -0.46 11.23
C TYR A 88 8.45 0.43 10.29
N ALA A 89 8.17 1.76 10.27
CA ALA A 89 8.93 2.71 9.47
C ALA A 89 10.27 3.04 10.11
N GLY A 90 11.30 3.18 9.28
CA GLY A 90 12.61 3.72 9.62
C GLY A 90 12.92 4.98 8.81
N LYS A 91 14.09 5.59 9.01
CA LYS A 91 14.49 6.84 8.34
C LYS A 91 14.50 6.76 6.80
N LYS A 92 14.69 5.55 6.25
CA LYS A 92 14.75 5.30 4.80
C LYS A 92 13.43 4.81 4.23
N SER A 93 12.46 4.48 5.08
CA SER A 93 11.15 3.98 4.64
C SER A 93 10.44 5.00 3.77
N ILE A 94 9.73 4.51 2.77
CA ILE A 94 8.85 5.31 1.92
C ILE A 94 7.41 5.00 2.33
N ILE A 95 6.63 6.03 2.63
CA ILE A 95 5.23 5.88 3.05
C ILE A 95 4.33 6.51 2.00
N PHE A 96 3.41 5.70 1.46
CA PHE A 96 2.37 6.14 0.54
C PHE A 96 1.03 6.15 1.25
N LEU A 97 0.39 7.31 1.31
CA LEU A 97 -0.90 7.55 1.96
C LEU A 97 -1.98 7.78 0.91
N ASN A 98 -3.03 6.99 0.92
CA ASN A 98 -4.25 7.32 0.20
C ASN A 98 -5.02 8.43 0.95
N ASP A 99 -5.77 9.24 0.20
CA ASP A 99 -6.58 10.35 0.70
C ASP A 99 -7.87 9.93 1.44
N LYS A 100 -8.28 8.67 1.30
CA LYS A 100 -9.57 8.19 1.82
C LYS A 100 -9.51 7.86 3.31
N SER A 101 -10.00 8.75 4.15
CA SER A 101 -10.24 8.47 5.58
C SER A 101 -11.49 7.62 5.77
N ILE A 102 -11.41 6.63 6.66
CA ILE A 102 -12.55 5.82 7.09
C ILE A 102 -12.69 5.96 8.60
N LEU A 103 -13.77 6.60 9.03
CA LEU A 103 -14.04 6.84 10.44
C LEU A 103 -14.25 5.51 11.17
N PRO A 104 -13.47 5.20 12.23
CA PRO A 104 -13.71 4.03 13.05
C PRO A 104 -15.11 4.04 13.68
N LEU A 105 -15.74 2.89 13.83
CA LEU A 105 -17.07 2.78 14.45
C LEU A 105 -17.11 3.35 15.87
N SER A 106 -16.00 3.33 16.59
CA SER A 106 -15.86 3.93 17.92
C SER A 106 -16.14 5.44 17.97
N ILE A 107 -15.94 6.16 16.85
CA ILE A 107 -16.28 7.59 16.77
C ILE A 107 -17.78 7.81 16.91
N TYR A 108 -18.59 6.91 16.36
CA TYR A 108 -20.06 6.98 16.48
C TYR A 108 -20.57 6.59 17.87
N GLN A 109 -19.77 5.86 18.64
CA GLN A 109 -20.11 5.41 20.00
C GLN A 109 -19.71 6.42 21.09
N SER A 110 -18.80 7.35 20.79
CA SER A 110 -18.30 8.33 21.74
C SER A 110 -18.09 9.69 21.07
N LYS A 111 -18.84 10.71 21.55
CA LYS A 111 -18.66 12.12 21.13
C LYS A 111 -17.27 12.71 21.47
N LYS A 112 -16.45 11.99 22.27
CA LYS A 112 -15.12 12.42 22.70
C LYS A 112 -14.01 11.98 21.75
N ILE A 113 -14.28 11.05 20.81
CA ILE A 113 -13.29 10.55 19.87
C ILE A 113 -13.41 11.35 18.58
N VAL A 114 -12.35 12.09 18.23
CA VAL A 114 -12.27 12.87 17.00
C VAL A 114 -11.23 12.22 16.09
N TYR A 115 -11.54 12.13 14.80
CA TYR A 115 -10.54 11.69 13.81
C TYR A 115 -9.45 12.76 13.72
N PRO A 116 -8.14 12.40 13.76
CA PRO A 116 -7.05 13.37 13.70
C PRO A 116 -7.09 14.17 12.40
N GLU A 117 -6.75 15.45 12.48
CA GLU A 117 -6.52 16.28 11.30
C GLU A 117 -5.38 15.70 10.45
N PHE A 118 -5.51 15.82 9.13
CA PHE A 118 -4.55 15.24 8.18
C PHE A 118 -3.12 15.77 8.38
N ASP A 119 -2.97 17.06 8.67
CA ASP A 119 -1.67 17.68 8.96
C ASP A 119 -1.02 17.08 10.20
N GLY A 120 -1.80 16.72 11.21
CA GLY A 120 -1.32 16.02 12.40
C GLY A 120 -0.82 14.62 12.08
N ILE A 121 -1.50 13.90 11.18
CA ILE A 121 -1.06 12.59 10.67
C ILE A 121 0.28 12.74 9.95
N LEU A 122 0.37 13.66 8.98
CA LEU A 122 1.60 13.92 8.23
C LEU A 122 2.76 14.32 9.14
N ALA A 123 2.52 15.22 10.09
CA ALA A 123 3.55 15.66 11.03
C ALA A 123 4.13 14.50 11.85
N ASN A 124 3.29 13.56 12.27
CA ASN A 124 3.75 12.37 12.99
C ASN A 124 4.60 11.44 12.11
N LEU A 125 4.20 11.20 10.88
CA LEU A 125 4.95 10.35 9.94
C LEU A 125 6.29 10.99 9.56
N LYS A 126 6.30 12.31 9.32
CA LYS A 126 7.52 13.06 8.97
C LYS A 126 8.56 13.14 10.08
N LYS A 127 8.21 12.84 11.35
CA LYS A 127 9.19 12.67 12.44
C LYS A 127 10.09 11.45 12.24
N ILE A 128 9.63 10.44 11.51
CA ILE A 128 10.36 9.18 11.30
C ILE A 128 11.08 9.20 9.95
N THR A 129 10.38 9.57 8.87
CA THR A 129 10.93 9.62 7.51
C THR A 129 10.46 10.87 6.77
N LYS A 130 11.33 11.43 5.91
CA LYS A 130 10.95 12.54 5.02
C LYS A 130 10.19 12.05 3.78
N ASN A 131 10.25 10.76 3.46
CA ASN A 131 9.69 10.16 2.25
C ASN A 131 8.22 9.79 2.45
N VAL A 132 7.35 10.77 2.62
CA VAL A 132 5.91 10.56 2.82
C VAL A 132 5.18 11.19 1.64
N PHE A 133 4.49 10.35 0.85
CA PHE A 133 3.75 10.73 -0.34
C PHE A 133 2.25 10.63 -0.09
N PHE A 134 1.57 11.72 -0.32
CA PHE A 134 0.12 11.78 -0.28
C PHE A 134 -0.46 11.57 -1.68
N ILE A 135 -1.35 10.60 -1.80
CA ILE A 135 -1.88 10.15 -3.08
C ILE A 135 -3.41 10.23 -3.08
N LYS A 136 -3.98 10.89 -4.07
CA LYS A 136 -5.43 10.91 -4.32
C LYS A 136 -5.86 9.66 -5.09
N ALA A 137 -5.54 8.48 -4.54
CA ALA A 137 -5.79 7.22 -5.24
C ALA A 137 -7.27 6.94 -5.44
N THR A 138 -8.13 7.42 -4.55
CA THR A 138 -9.58 7.27 -4.69
C THR A 138 -10.12 8.07 -5.87
N GLU A 139 -9.69 9.32 -6.03
CA GLU A 139 -10.07 10.17 -7.17
C GLU A 139 -9.62 9.56 -8.50
N LEU A 140 -8.37 9.08 -8.56
CA LEU A 140 -7.84 8.41 -9.75
C LEU A 140 -8.60 7.11 -10.07
N ALA A 141 -9.00 6.35 -9.05
CA ALA A 141 -9.79 5.14 -9.22
C ALA A 141 -11.20 5.43 -9.75
N GLU A 142 -11.81 6.55 -9.35
CA GLU A 142 -13.09 7.02 -9.91
C GLU A 142 -12.94 7.40 -11.39
N LYS A 143 -11.87 8.06 -11.77
CA LYS A 143 -11.52 8.34 -13.18
C LYS A 143 -11.30 7.06 -13.98
N ALA A 144 -10.75 6.01 -13.38
CA ALA A 144 -10.63 4.68 -13.99
C ALA A 144 -11.98 3.97 -14.15
N GLY A 145 -13.05 4.46 -13.51
CA GLY A 145 -14.41 3.93 -13.58
C GLY A 145 -14.86 3.13 -12.35
N ASN A 146 -14.03 2.97 -11.31
CA ASN A 146 -14.45 2.28 -10.08
C ASN A 146 -13.56 2.62 -8.87
N ALA A 147 -14.09 3.36 -7.90
CA ALA A 147 -13.39 3.73 -6.66
C ALA A 147 -12.74 2.54 -5.91
N LYS A 148 -13.26 1.31 -6.11
CA LYS A 148 -12.69 0.10 -5.49
C LYS A 148 -11.33 -0.31 -6.07
N THR A 149 -10.87 0.31 -7.15
CA THR A 149 -9.55 0.05 -7.74
C THR A 149 -8.44 0.94 -7.18
N SER A 150 -8.71 1.74 -6.14
CA SER A 150 -7.73 2.63 -5.51
C SER A 150 -6.48 1.89 -5.03
N ASN A 151 -6.63 0.65 -4.56
CA ASN A 151 -5.50 -0.21 -4.21
C ASN A 151 -4.62 -0.57 -5.42
N VAL A 152 -5.19 -0.74 -6.61
CA VAL A 152 -4.43 -1.00 -7.85
C VAL A 152 -3.79 0.29 -8.39
N ILE A 153 -4.47 1.43 -8.26
CA ILE A 153 -3.85 2.75 -8.52
C ILE A 153 -2.57 2.90 -7.68
N MET A 154 -2.63 2.60 -6.37
CA MET A 154 -1.46 2.68 -5.48
C MET A 154 -0.30 1.79 -5.98
N LEU A 155 -0.59 0.56 -6.44
CA LEU A 155 0.43 -0.33 -7.01
C LEU A 155 1.04 0.24 -8.29
N GLY A 156 0.22 0.84 -9.16
CA GLY A 156 0.70 1.52 -10.36
C GLY A 156 1.63 2.69 -10.04
N ILE A 157 1.28 3.52 -9.06
CA ILE A 157 2.09 4.65 -8.60
C ILE A 157 3.46 4.18 -8.08
N LEU A 158 3.47 3.17 -7.20
CA LEU A 158 4.70 2.58 -6.69
C LEU A 158 5.62 2.08 -7.80
N PHE A 159 5.03 1.44 -8.81
CA PHE A 159 5.78 0.98 -9.97
C PHE A 159 6.30 2.17 -10.81
N GLY A 160 5.44 3.16 -11.09
CA GLY A 160 5.77 4.35 -11.90
C GLY A 160 6.88 5.21 -11.28
N ILE A 161 6.92 5.35 -9.95
CA ILE A 161 8.01 6.01 -9.23
C ILE A 161 9.31 5.21 -9.34
N GLY A 162 9.23 3.89 -9.56
CA GLY A 162 10.40 3.01 -9.68
C GLY A 162 10.92 2.50 -8.34
N VAL A 163 10.09 2.49 -7.29
CA VAL A 163 10.48 1.99 -5.96
C VAL A 163 10.19 0.50 -5.75
N LEU A 164 9.44 -0.13 -6.66
CA LEU A 164 9.18 -1.56 -6.63
C LEU A 164 10.22 -2.31 -7.46
N PRO A 165 10.99 -3.22 -6.88
CA PRO A 165 11.94 -4.05 -7.60
C PRO A 165 11.26 -5.30 -8.22
N LEU A 166 10.16 -5.07 -8.94
CA LEU A 166 9.36 -6.10 -9.61
C LEU A 166 9.16 -5.75 -11.08
N SER A 167 9.02 -6.76 -11.93
CA SER A 167 8.77 -6.54 -13.35
C SER A 167 7.32 -6.08 -13.60
N LYS A 168 7.13 -5.15 -14.56
CA LYS A 168 5.80 -4.66 -14.95
C LYS A 168 4.89 -5.81 -15.39
N GLU A 169 5.42 -6.70 -16.22
CA GLU A 169 4.69 -7.83 -16.78
C GLU A 169 4.12 -8.74 -15.68
N ASN A 170 4.95 -9.12 -14.70
CA ASN A 170 4.55 -10.02 -13.63
C ASN A 170 3.62 -9.32 -12.63
N LEU A 171 3.79 -8.02 -12.41
CA LEU A 171 2.87 -7.25 -11.57
C LEU A 171 1.48 -7.13 -12.24
N GLU A 172 1.42 -6.79 -13.53
CA GLU A 172 0.16 -6.74 -14.28
C GLU A 172 -0.54 -8.10 -14.32
N LYS A 173 0.20 -9.18 -14.62
CA LYS A 173 -0.30 -10.56 -14.61
C LYS A 173 -0.87 -10.93 -13.25
N SER A 174 -0.20 -10.54 -12.17
CA SER A 174 -0.65 -10.79 -10.79
C SER A 174 -1.90 -10.00 -10.45
N ILE A 175 -2.01 -8.74 -10.87
CA ILE A 175 -3.25 -7.94 -10.72
C ILE A 175 -4.42 -8.68 -11.39
N LEU A 176 -4.27 -9.03 -12.68
CA LEU A 176 -5.34 -9.66 -13.46
C LEU A 176 -5.75 -11.05 -12.95
N LYS A 177 -4.83 -11.76 -12.29
CA LYS A 177 -5.10 -13.05 -11.63
C LYS A 177 -5.90 -12.88 -10.33
N ASN A 178 -5.64 -11.80 -9.58
CA ASN A 178 -6.20 -11.57 -8.24
C ASN A 178 -7.47 -10.70 -8.23
N VAL A 179 -8.02 -10.34 -9.40
CA VAL A 179 -9.28 -9.59 -9.50
C VAL A 179 -10.35 -10.43 -10.22
N PRO A 180 -11.64 -10.22 -9.92
CA PRO A 180 -12.73 -10.91 -10.61
C PRO A 180 -12.68 -10.65 -12.12
N ALA A 181 -13.09 -11.64 -12.93
CA ALA A 181 -13.04 -11.54 -14.39
C ALA A 181 -13.71 -10.27 -14.94
N LYS A 182 -14.88 -9.90 -14.41
CA LYS A 182 -15.62 -8.69 -14.78
C LYS A 182 -14.91 -7.37 -14.45
N ALA A 183 -13.92 -7.40 -13.53
CA ALA A 183 -13.19 -6.24 -13.09
C ALA A 183 -11.79 -6.11 -13.74
N LYS A 184 -11.37 -7.07 -14.58
CA LYS A 184 -10.03 -7.07 -15.18
C LYS A 184 -9.77 -5.82 -15.99
N HIS A 185 -10.71 -5.40 -16.83
CA HIS A 185 -10.56 -4.22 -17.68
C HIS A 185 -10.34 -2.94 -16.86
N VAL A 186 -11.21 -2.67 -15.89
CA VAL A 186 -11.10 -1.46 -15.05
C VAL A 186 -9.83 -1.47 -14.18
N ASN A 187 -9.38 -2.63 -13.73
CA ASN A 187 -8.12 -2.73 -12.98
C ASN A 187 -6.88 -2.53 -13.86
N LYS A 188 -6.93 -2.91 -15.13
CA LYS A 188 -5.86 -2.59 -16.08
C LYS A 188 -5.76 -1.08 -16.32
N ILE A 189 -6.89 -0.39 -16.56
CA ILE A 189 -6.92 1.08 -16.66
C ILE A 189 -6.38 1.73 -15.39
N ALA A 190 -6.82 1.27 -14.21
CA ALA A 190 -6.37 1.78 -12.94
C ALA A 190 -4.85 1.63 -12.76
N PHE A 191 -4.29 0.49 -13.15
CA PHE A 191 -2.85 0.25 -13.05
C PHE A 191 -2.06 1.21 -13.94
N GLU A 192 -2.46 1.39 -15.20
CA GLU A 192 -1.77 2.30 -16.13
C GLU A 192 -1.90 3.77 -15.67
N LEU A 193 -3.09 4.23 -15.24
CA LEU A 193 -3.25 5.57 -14.66
C LEU A 193 -2.36 5.78 -13.43
N GLY A 194 -2.23 4.73 -12.60
CA GLY A 194 -1.31 4.76 -11.47
C GLY A 194 0.15 4.91 -11.92
N ILE A 195 0.58 4.19 -12.96
CA ILE A 195 1.94 4.29 -13.51
C ILE A 195 2.20 5.71 -14.02
N GLU A 196 1.30 6.28 -14.79
CA GLU A 196 1.42 7.64 -15.32
C GLU A 196 1.56 8.67 -14.19
N GLU A 197 0.75 8.56 -13.15
CA GLU A 197 0.82 9.44 -11.99
C GLU A 197 2.15 9.26 -11.21
N GLY A 198 2.59 8.01 -11.04
CA GLY A 198 3.87 7.70 -10.40
C GLY A 198 5.07 8.27 -11.18
N GLN A 199 5.03 8.25 -12.51
CA GLN A 199 6.06 8.86 -13.36
C GLN A 199 6.12 10.38 -13.19
N LYS A 200 4.97 11.06 -13.05
CA LYS A 200 4.91 12.51 -12.77
C LYS A 200 5.55 12.82 -11.40
N ILE A 201 5.15 12.08 -10.36
CA ILE A 201 5.74 12.24 -9.01
C ILE A 201 7.26 12.03 -9.06
N ARG A 202 7.74 11.04 -9.81
CA ARG A 202 9.16 10.78 -9.97
C ARG A 202 9.90 11.95 -10.63
N SER A 203 9.32 12.57 -11.67
CA SER A 203 9.95 13.71 -12.34
C SER A 203 10.08 14.93 -11.40
N GLU A 204 9.07 15.19 -10.56
CA GLU A 204 9.08 16.26 -9.56
C GLU A 204 10.11 16.04 -8.42
N LEU A 205 10.54 14.78 -8.20
CA LEU A 205 11.54 14.45 -7.17
C LEU A 205 13.00 14.57 -7.67
N ILE A 206 13.18 14.64 -8.99
CA ILE A 206 14.51 14.72 -9.64
C ILE A 206 14.88 16.18 -9.96
N GLU A 207 13.90 17.09 -10.02
CA GLU A 207 14.09 18.55 -10.08
C GLU A 207 14.42 19.14 -8.71
#